data_7559f82038362ab2bfc60bac82ec63a9
#
_entry.id   7559f82038362ab2bfc60bac82ec63a9
#
_cell.length_a   1.000
_cell.length_b   1.000
_cell.length_c   1.000
_cell.angle_alpha   90.00
_cell.angle_beta   90.00
_cell.angle_gamma   90.00
#
_symmetry.space_group_name_H-M   'P 1'
#
loop_
_entity.id
_entity.type
_entity.pdbx_description
1 polymer ?
#
loop_
_entity_poly.entity_id
_entity_poly.type
_entity_poly.pdbx_seq_one_letter_code
_entity_poly.pdbx_strand_id
1 'polypeptide(L)'
;MIVNLSLFFITLTRVLKDDSEKNIEKVKYYSKKCGPLAIKLLQFISTRTGKLRFSLEDCEVHSFEQTKKLYFQDFGHDISDDYTFDSEVPIGSGSIGQVYKLYSLHLNKYVAMKVKHPNIDASVHKFSRIIKIFLYLFKWFISFHQIIKQFINNIQLQLDYSFEVQNTKKMYDKFKNESCVIIPEIYDHRNNFIIMSYHDGIPFEQSPNKIKVSLYVTFVTLTSILVNDYLHSDLHNGNWKVTDDFNIIIYDCGMAYSTNNLNFNKQVMSCLFTGNFEKLLYISNPNNCKKKILKCIETVRKNSKSKKNATARMLSFVNEAIKLKLVTDINSINLLTAYAMVSETVSVSANIFTEYVYHESDNNAVMLYSFYGILLKLGIFNDLKDYIKDWLDSDPNNSKVYTDWLMDKFGHTDAESVCSSICDLLV
;
A
#
# COMPACT_ATOMS: atom_id res chain seq x y z
N MET A 1 -4.82 -30.90 8.35
CA MET A 1 -4.09 -29.62 8.14
C MET A 1 -2.94 -29.75 7.16
N ILE A 2 -1.94 -30.64 7.33
CA ILE A 2 -0.76 -30.78 6.44
C ILE A 2 -1.16 -31.05 4.99
N VAL A 3 -2.09 -31.98 4.76
CA VAL A 3 -2.58 -32.31 3.39
C VAL A 3 -3.20 -31.08 2.71
N ASN A 4 -4.06 -30.35 3.40
CA ASN A 4 -4.68 -29.15 2.85
C ASN A 4 -3.65 -28.06 2.54
N LEU A 5 -2.64 -27.90 3.41
CA LEU A 5 -1.57 -26.94 3.18
C LEU A 5 -0.69 -27.33 1.98
N SER A 6 -0.38 -28.62 1.79
CA SER A 6 0.32 -29.11 0.62
C SER A 6 -0.47 -28.85 -0.66
N LEU A 7 -1.79 -29.11 -0.65
CA LEU A 7 -2.69 -28.85 -1.78
C LEU A 7 -2.83 -27.35 -2.04
N PHE A 8 -2.86 -26.51 -1.00
CA PHE A 8 -2.83 -25.06 -1.12
C PHE A 8 -1.57 -24.60 -1.86
N PHE A 9 -0.38 -25.04 -1.46
CA PHE A 9 0.86 -24.65 -2.14
C PHE A 9 0.98 -25.19 -3.56
N ILE A 10 0.52 -26.43 -3.82
CA ILE A 10 0.47 -26.98 -5.19
C ILE A 10 -0.46 -26.16 -6.07
N THR A 11 -1.64 -25.82 -5.57
CA THR A 11 -2.60 -25.00 -6.34
C THR A 11 -2.12 -23.56 -6.49
N LEU A 12 -1.47 -23.00 -5.48
CA LEU A 12 -0.84 -21.68 -5.54
C LEU A 12 0.23 -21.61 -6.62
N THR A 13 1.15 -22.60 -6.69
CA THR A 13 2.17 -22.64 -7.73
C THR A 13 1.57 -22.81 -9.13
N ARG A 14 0.44 -23.51 -9.28
CA ARG A 14 -0.29 -23.62 -10.55
C ARG A 14 -0.90 -22.30 -10.97
N VAL A 15 -1.63 -21.64 -10.09
CA VAL A 15 -2.26 -20.33 -10.36
C VAL A 15 -1.21 -19.28 -10.75
N LEU A 16 -0.05 -19.29 -10.12
CA LEU A 16 1.01 -18.34 -10.43
C LEU A 16 1.64 -18.56 -11.81
N LYS A 17 1.49 -19.77 -12.38
CA LYS A 17 1.87 -20.07 -13.77
C LYS A 17 0.75 -19.82 -14.74
N ASP A 18 -0.47 -20.21 -14.38
CA ASP A 18 -1.69 -20.11 -15.17
C ASP A 18 -2.83 -19.64 -14.27
N ASP A 19 -3.23 -18.38 -14.41
CA ASP A 19 -4.27 -17.70 -13.62
C ASP A 19 -5.68 -17.91 -14.17
N SER A 20 -5.92 -19.07 -14.79
CA SER A 20 -7.26 -19.49 -15.21
C SER A 20 -8.23 -19.57 -14.02
N GLU A 21 -9.49 -19.26 -14.25
CA GLU A 21 -10.56 -19.22 -13.24
C GLU A 21 -10.62 -20.51 -12.41
N LYS A 22 -10.49 -21.66 -13.08
CA LYS A 22 -10.44 -22.99 -12.45
C LYS A 22 -9.30 -23.14 -11.43
N ASN A 23 -8.12 -22.56 -11.71
CA ASN A 23 -6.99 -22.61 -10.80
C ASN A 23 -7.16 -21.62 -9.64
N ILE A 24 -7.76 -20.45 -9.91
CA ILE A 24 -8.10 -19.44 -8.90
C ILE A 24 -9.10 -20.03 -7.88
N GLU A 25 -10.17 -20.67 -8.34
CA GLU A 25 -11.16 -21.29 -7.44
C GLU A 25 -10.54 -22.37 -6.56
N LYS A 26 -9.67 -23.21 -7.12
CA LYS A 26 -8.99 -24.26 -6.35
C LYS A 26 -8.10 -23.69 -5.25
N VAL A 27 -7.30 -22.66 -5.53
CA VAL A 27 -6.44 -22.07 -4.51
C VAL A 27 -7.25 -21.36 -3.42
N LYS A 28 -8.36 -20.71 -3.78
CA LYS A 28 -9.33 -20.15 -2.83
C LYS A 28 -9.91 -21.22 -1.93
N TYR A 29 -10.37 -22.32 -2.49
CA TYR A 29 -10.93 -23.44 -1.73
C TYR A 29 -9.94 -23.97 -0.68
N TYR A 30 -8.69 -24.23 -1.08
CA TYR A 30 -7.69 -24.74 -0.15
C TYR A 30 -7.20 -23.69 0.84
N SER A 31 -7.17 -22.41 0.47
CA SER A 31 -6.83 -21.33 1.43
C SER A 31 -7.86 -21.25 2.57
N LYS A 32 -9.17 -21.33 2.25
CA LYS A 32 -10.25 -21.41 3.26
C LYS A 32 -10.09 -22.62 4.17
N LYS A 33 -9.73 -23.80 3.64
CA LYS A 33 -9.48 -25.02 4.42
C LYS A 33 -8.23 -24.95 5.32
N CYS A 34 -7.30 -24.05 5.00
CA CYS A 34 -6.09 -23.79 5.81
C CYS A 34 -6.28 -22.69 6.85
N GLY A 35 -7.38 -21.96 6.80
CA GLY A 35 -7.76 -20.90 7.75
C GLY A 35 -7.33 -19.49 7.36
N PRO A 36 -7.65 -18.48 8.20
CA PRO A 36 -7.51 -17.05 7.87
C PRO A 36 -6.10 -16.63 7.44
N LEU A 37 -5.08 -17.21 8.04
CA LEU A 37 -3.68 -16.89 7.70
C LEU A 37 -3.27 -17.36 6.29
N ALA A 38 -3.84 -18.44 5.79
CA ALA A 38 -3.61 -18.88 4.42
C ALA A 38 -4.35 -17.97 3.43
N ILE A 39 -5.52 -17.44 3.80
CA ILE A 39 -6.24 -16.42 3.04
C ILE A 39 -5.41 -15.14 2.98
N LYS A 40 -4.88 -14.67 4.12
CA LYS A 40 -4.01 -13.49 4.18
C LYS A 40 -2.72 -13.68 3.38
N LEU A 41 -2.11 -14.87 3.41
CA LEU A 41 -0.97 -15.19 2.56
C LEU A 41 -1.34 -15.08 1.07
N LEU A 42 -2.53 -15.56 0.71
CA LEU A 42 -3.01 -15.50 -0.66
C LEU A 42 -3.27 -14.05 -1.10
N GLN A 43 -3.86 -13.20 -0.23
CA GLN A 43 -4.01 -11.76 -0.44
C GLN A 43 -2.65 -11.09 -0.64
N PHE A 44 -1.70 -11.35 0.24
CA PHE A 44 -0.36 -10.80 0.18
C PHE A 44 0.38 -11.18 -1.12
N ILE A 45 0.23 -12.42 -1.57
CA ILE A 45 0.79 -12.87 -2.85
C ILE A 45 0.06 -12.22 -4.02
N SER A 46 -1.26 -12.08 -3.94
CA SER A 46 -2.09 -11.43 -4.96
C SER A 46 -1.66 -9.98 -5.17
N THR A 47 -1.57 -9.20 -4.10
CA THR A 47 -1.12 -7.80 -4.15
C THR A 47 0.29 -7.66 -4.69
N ARG A 48 1.21 -8.57 -4.32
CA ARG A 48 2.62 -8.54 -4.76
C ARG A 48 2.85 -9.06 -6.18
N THR A 49 1.97 -9.89 -6.71
CA THR A 49 2.15 -10.49 -8.05
C THR A 49 1.22 -9.89 -9.10
N GLY A 50 0.20 -9.14 -8.68
CA GLY A 50 -0.88 -8.66 -9.55
C GLY A 50 -1.71 -9.78 -10.17
N LYS A 51 -1.54 -11.02 -9.68
CA LYS A 51 -2.32 -12.19 -10.04
C LYS A 51 -3.35 -12.44 -8.95
N LEU A 52 -4.42 -13.19 -9.25
CA LEU A 52 -5.43 -13.54 -8.25
C LEU A 52 -6.27 -12.34 -7.78
N ARG A 53 -6.91 -11.63 -8.73
CA ARG A 53 -7.87 -10.57 -8.39
C ARG A 53 -9.09 -11.17 -7.71
N PHE A 54 -9.21 -10.97 -6.42
CA PHE A 54 -10.44 -11.19 -5.68
C PHE A 54 -10.43 -10.42 -4.36
N SER A 55 -11.58 -9.89 -4.01
CA SER A 55 -11.87 -9.37 -2.69
C SER A 55 -11.88 -10.54 -1.71
N LEU A 56 -11.04 -10.49 -0.69
CA LEU A 56 -10.97 -11.46 0.40
C LEU A 56 -11.22 -10.73 1.73
N GLU A 57 -12.19 -9.82 1.72
CA GLU A 57 -12.46 -8.94 2.86
C GLU A 57 -13.20 -9.64 4.00
N ASP A 58 -13.77 -10.84 3.75
CA ASP A 58 -14.53 -11.57 4.74
C ASP A 58 -13.61 -12.44 5.62
N CYS A 59 -12.96 -11.85 6.60
CA CYS A 59 -12.38 -12.60 7.70
C CYS A 59 -13.46 -12.98 8.70
N GLU A 60 -13.38 -14.19 9.26
CA GLU A 60 -14.28 -14.64 10.31
C GLU A 60 -14.23 -13.68 11.50
N VAL A 61 -15.41 -13.29 11.99
CA VAL A 61 -15.59 -12.42 13.15
C VAL A 61 -15.69 -13.30 14.40
N HIS A 62 -14.99 -12.95 15.47
CA HIS A 62 -15.25 -13.57 16.77
C HIS A 62 -16.37 -12.84 17.50
N SER A 63 -17.05 -13.54 18.41
CA SER A 63 -18.20 -12.98 19.14
C SER A 63 -17.81 -11.85 20.07
N PHE A 64 -18.72 -10.92 20.33
CA PHE A 64 -18.51 -9.83 21.27
C PHE A 64 -18.21 -10.33 22.70
N GLU A 65 -18.79 -11.45 23.10
CA GLU A 65 -18.48 -12.11 24.37
C GLU A 65 -17.00 -12.51 24.49
N GLN A 66 -16.36 -12.90 23.40
CA GLN A 66 -14.92 -13.16 23.39
C GLN A 66 -14.12 -11.86 23.53
N THR A 67 -14.60 -10.75 22.92
CA THR A 67 -14.02 -9.42 23.10
C THR A 67 -14.11 -8.97 24.56
N LYS A 68 -15.27 -9.13 25.22
CA LYS A 68 -15.44 -8.82 26.65
C LYS A 68 -14.44 -9.61 27.53
N LYS A 69 -14.26 -10.89 27.26
CA LYS A 69 -13.30 -11.72 27.99
C LYS A 69 -11.86 -11.24 27.83
N LEU A 70 -11.45 -10.88 26.61
CA LEU A 70 -10.12 -10.32 26.34
C LEU A 70 -9.96 -8.96 27.02
N TYR A 71 -11.04 -8.13 27.01
CA TYR A 71 -11.03 -6.84 27.67
C TYR A 71 -10.81 -6.98 29.18
N PHE A 72 -11.57 -7.87 29.82
CA PHE A 72 -11.41 -8.15 31.23
C PHE A 72 -9.99 -8.66 31.57
N GLN A 73 -9.39 -9.49 30.69
CA GLN A 73 -8.01 -9.97 30.88
C GLN A 73 -6.97 -8.83 30.84
N ASP A 74 -7.15 -7.85 29.95
CA ASP A 74 -6.17 -6.78 29.75
C ASP A 74 -6.39 -5.58 30.68
N PHE A 75 -7.64 -5.29 31.07
CA PHE A 75 -8.03 -4.10 31.83
C PHE A 75 -8.48 -4.40 33.29
N GLY A 76 -8.89 -5.62 33.58
CA GLY A 76 -9.26 -6.07 34.93
C GLY A 76 -10.71 -5.77 35.36
N HIS A 77 -11.53 -5.18 34.46
CA HIS A 77 -12.94 -4.83 34.70
C HIS A 77 -13.77 -5.04 33.43
N ASP A 78 -15.08 -4.86 33.49
CA ASP A 78 -15.96 -5.08 32.35
C ASP A 78 -15.86 -3.92 31.33
N ILE A 79 -15.97 -4.22 30.05
CA ILE A 79 -15.94 -3.23 28.97
C ILE A 79 -17.07 -2.20 29.08
N SER A 80 -18.21 -2.58 29.68
CA SER A 80 -19.36 -1.69 29.90
C SER A 80 -19.13 -0.63 30.96
N ASP A 81 -18.08 -0.74 31.77
CA ASP A 81 -17.68 0.28 32.73
C ASP A 81 -17.05 1.48 32.04
N ASP A 82 -16.43 1.29 30.87
CA ASP A 82 -15.71 2.32 30.11
C ASP A 82 -16.44 2.74 28.83
N TYR A 83 -17.27 1.87 28.25
CA TYR A 83 -17.85 2.07 26.93
C TYR A 83 -19.32 1.67 26.85
N THR A 84 -20.08 2.44 26.06
CA THR A 84 -21.38 2.01 25.52
C THR A 84 -21.23 1.70 24.04
N PHE A 85 -22.10 0.85 23.50
CA PHE A 85 -22.05 0.40 22.11
C PHE A 85 -23.44 0.35 21.51
N ASP A 86 -23.55 0.90 20.29
CA ASP A 86 -24.81 0.89 19.51
C ASP A 86 -25.04 -0.51 18.89
N SER A 87 -23.95 -1.26 18.69
CA SER A 87 -23.96 -2.60 18.09
C SER A 87 -22.79 -3.45 18.59
N GLU A 88 -23.06 -4.72 18.84
CA GLU A 88 -22.04 -5.73 19.13
C GLU A 88 -21.34 -6.26 17.85
N VAL A 89 -21.78 -5.80 16.68
CA VAL A 89 -21.17 -6.18 15.38
C VAL A 89 -19.98 -5.27 15.11
N PRO A 90 -18.80 -5.82 14.79
CA PRO A 90 -17.64 -5.01 14.43
C PRO A 90 -17.87 -4.28 13.13
N ILE A 91 -17.33 -3.06 13.01
CA ILE A 91 -17.36 -2.23 11.80
C ILE A 91 -16.34 -2.66 10.74
N GLY A 92 -15.43 -3.56 11.10
CA GLY A 92 -14.45 -4.16 10.20
C GLY A 92 -13.75 -5.34 10.85
N SER A 93 -13.35 -6.31 10.04
CA SER A 93 -12.61 -7.49 10.50
C SER A 93 -11.48 -7.81 9.52
N GLY A 94 -10.28 -7.96 10.07
CA GLY A 94 -9.09 -8.40 9.36
C GLY A 94 -8.62 -9.78 9.84
N SER A 95 -7.46 -10.20 9.38
CA SER A 95 -6.90 -11.52 9.74
C SER A 95 -6.29 -11.59 11.15
N ILE A 96 -5.96 -10.46 11.75
CA ILE A 96 -5.32 -10.38 13.08
C ILE A 96 -6.33 -9.98 14.14
N GLY A 97 -7.31 -9.16 13.78
CA GLY A 97 -8.28 -8.62 14.72
C GLY A 97 -9.45 -7.95 14.01
N GLN A 98 -10.37 -7.45 14.80
CA GLN A 98 -11.56 -6.75 14.35
C GLN A 98 -11.68 -5.39 15.05
N VAL A 99 -12.50 -4.49 14.50
CA VAL A 99 -12.66 -3.11 14.97
C VAL A 99 -14.11 -2.85 15.31
N TYR A 100 -14.33 -2.26 16.48
CA TYR A 100 -15.65 -1.78 16.93
C TYR A 100 -15.69 -0.26 16.96
N LYS A 101 -16.87 0.32 16.74
CA LYS A 101 -17.20 1.70 17.06
C LYS A 101 -17.89 1.70 18.41
N LEU A 102 -17.31 2.36 19.39
CA LEU A 102 -17.83 2.41 20.77
C LEU A 102 -17.87 3.87 21.23
N TYR A 103 -18.81 4.20 22.13
CA TYR A 103 -18.81 5.50 22.77
C TYR A 103 -18.09 5.42 24.11
N SER A 104 -17.01 6.18 24.26
CA SER A 104 -16.23 6.21 25.50
C SER A 104 -16.90 7.10 26.53
N LEU A 105 -17.21 6.54 27.72
CA LEU A 105 -17.79 7.28 28.85
C LEU A 105 -16.81 8.30 29.44
N HIS A 106 -15.51 8.01 29.39
CA HIS A 106 -14.47 8.88 29.92
C HIS A 106 -14.12 10.03 28.97
N LEU A 107 -14.11 9.78 27.65
CA LEU A 107 -13.74 10.76 26.63
C LEU A 107 -14.95 11.53 26.09
N ASN A 108 -16.17 11.11 26.40
CA ASN A 108 -17.44 11.67 25.89
C ASN A 108 -17.46 11.77 24.35
N LYS A 109 -16.94 10.75 23.65
CA LYS A 109 -16.90 10.68 22.18
C LYS A 109 -16.81 9.24 21.68
N TYR A 110 -17.12 9.07 20.38
CA TYR A 110 -16.91 7.79 19.73
C TYR A 110 -15.41 7.50 19.54
N VAL A 111 -15.04 6.23 19.75
CA VAL A 111 -13.70 5.68 19.56
C VAL A 111 -13.76 4.45 18.67
N ALA A 112 -12.65 4.17 17.98
CA ALA A 112 -12.42 2.90 17.33
C ALA A 112 -11.60 2.01 18.26
N MET A 113 -12.13 0.83 18.56
CA MET A 113 -11.46 -0.19 19.37
C MET A 113 -11.05 -1.35 18.47
N LYS A 114 -9.76 -1.48 18.19
CA LYS A 114 -9.18 -2.63 17.50
C LYS A 114 -8.84 -3.71 18.51
N VAL A 115 -9.32 -4.92 18.29
CA VAL A 115 -9.10 -6.06 19.20
C VAL A 115 -8.58 -7.26 18.43
N LYS A 116 -7.56 -7.95 18.97
CA LYS A 116 -7.03 -9.19 18.39
C LYS A 116 -8.06 -10.30 18.39
N HIS A 117 -7.99 -11.17 17.38
CA HIS A 117 -8.74 -12.42 17.45
C HIS A 117 -8.20 -13.34 18.57
N PRO A 118 -9.07 -14.04 19.28
CA PRO A 118 -8.66 -14.98 20.33
C PRO A 118 -7.62 -15.99 19.78
N ASN A 119 -6.56 -16.22 20.55
CA ASN A 119 -5.48 -17.16 20.20
C ASN A 119 -4.76 -16.90 18.87
N ILE A 120 -4.84 -15.68 18.32
CA ILE A 120 -4.22 -15.37 17.04
C ILE A 120 -2.69 -15.53 17.10
N ASP A 121 -2.06 -15.14 18.20
CA ASP A 121 -0.61 -15.27 18.40
C ASP A 121 -0.16 -16.73 18.25
N ALA A 122 -0.83 -17.66 18.96
CA ALA A 122 -0.54 -19.09 18.86
C ALA A 122 -0.78 -19.62 17.44
N SER A 123 -1.85 -19.15 16.78
CA SER A 123 -2.21 -19.53 15.42
C SER A 123 -1.16 -19.07 14.40
N VAL A 124 -0.68 -17.82 14.50
CA VAL A 124 0.38 -17.27 13.65
C VAL A 124 1.71 -17.98 13.87
N HIS A 125 2.09 -18.23 15.12
CA HIS A 125 3.32 -18.96 15.43
C HIS A 125 3.29 -20.39 14.87
N LYS A 126 2.18 -21.11 15.04
CA LYS A 126 1.99 -22.45 14.50
C LYS A 126 2.04 -22.46 12.98
N PHE A 127 1.30 -21.55 12.32
CA PHE A 127 1.27 -21.42 10.88
C PHE A 127 2.66 -21.07 10.33
N SER A 128 3.35 -20.09 10.91
CA SER A 128 4.70 -19.68 10.52
C SER A 128 5.71 -20.83 10.64
N ARG A 129 5.63 -21.63 11.71
CA ARG A 129 6.50 -22.80 11.89
C ARG A 129 6.29 -23.83 10.79
N ILE A 130 5.03 -24.16 10.49
CA ILE A 130 4.69 -25.14 9.45
C ILE A 130 5.15 -24.65 8.09
N ILE A 131 4.93 -23.37 7.75
CA ILE A 131 5.39 -22.78 6.48
C ILE A 131 6.92 -22.79 6.38
N LYS A 132 7.64 -22.44 7.45
CA LYS A 132 9.12 -22.47 7.45
C LYS A 132 9.64 -23.87 7.16
N ILE A 133 9.06 -24.91 7.77
CA ILE A 133 9.39 -26.31 7.47
C ILE A 133 9.08 -26.65 6.02
N PHE A 134 7.91 -26.26 5.53
CA PHE A 134 7.51 -26.51 4.15
C PHE A 134 8.46 -25.81 3.14
N LEU A 135 8.81 -24.56 3.38
CA LEU A 135 9.79 -23.83 2.56
C LEU A 135 11.18 -24.45 2.57
N TYR A 136 11.60 -25.00 3.71
CA TYR A 136 12.87 -25.72 3.83
C TYR A 136 12.89 -26.99 2.99
N LEU A 137 11.83 -27.81 3.07
CA LEU A 137 11.71 -29.08 2.34
C LEU A 137 11.50 -28.89 0.83
N PHE A 138 10.78 -27.85 0.44
CA PHE A 138 10.34 -27.60 -0.95
C PHE A 138 10.93 -26.34 -1.59
N LYS A 139 12.05 -25.82 -1.06
CA LYS A 139 12.70 -24.57 -1.55
C LYS A 139 13.02 -24.59 -3.06
N TRP A 140 13.22 -25.74 -3.65
CA TRP A 140 13.52 -25.92 -5.09
C TRP A 140 12.31 -25.70 -5.98
N PHE A 141 11.09 -25.90 -5.46
CA PHE A 141 9.85 -25.83 -6.22
C PHE A 141 9.12 -24.50 -6.03
N ILE A 142 9.49 -23.67 -5.05
CA ILE A 142 8.74 -22.46 -4.71
C ILE A 142 9.46 -21.22 -5.20
N SER A 143 9.04 -20.71 -6.37
CA SER A 143 9.54 -19.45 -6.95
C SER A 143 9.30 -18.23 -6.05
N PHE A 144 8.43 -18.34 -5.03
CA PHE A 144 7.98 -17.26 -4.16
C PHE A 144 8.51 -17.34 -2.73
N HIS A 145 9.57 -18.09 -2.53
CA HIS A 145 10.18 -18.29 -1.21
C HIS A 145 10.46 -16.97 -0.47
N GLN A 146 10.94 -15.95 -1.16
CA GLN A 146 11.22 -14.64 -0.56
C GLN A 146 9.93 -13.90 -0.17
N ILE A 147 8.91 -13.94 -1.04
CA ILE A 147 7.60 -13.31 -0.78
C ILE A 147 6.94 -13.95 0.45
N ILE A 148 7.00 -15.27 0.56
CA ILE A 148 6.43 -15.99 1.72
C ILE A 148 7.22 -15.69 3.00
N LYS A 149 8.55 -15.57 2.93
CA LYS A 149 9.36 -15.13 4.08
C LYS A 149 9.00 -13.72 4.53
N GLN A 150 8.84 -12.78 3.59
CA GLN A 150 8.40 -11.41 3.91
C GLN A 150 7.03 -11.43 4.57
N PHE A 151 6.08 -12.22 4.05
CA PHE A 151 4.77 -12.38 4.66
C PHE A 151 4.85 -12.85 6.11
N ILE A 152 5.65 -13.90 6.39
CA ILE A 152 5.80 -14.43 7.75
C ILE A 152 6.36 -13.36 8.69
N ASN A 153 7.37 -12.63 8.25
CA ASN A 153 7.96 -11.56 9.06
C ASN A 153 6.95 -10.44 9.31
N ASN A 154 6.24 -10.00 8.28
CA ASN A 154 5.25 -8.94 8.39
C ASN A 154 4.09 -9.31 9.33
N ILE A 155 3.56 -10.54 9.21
CA ILE A 155 2.46 -10.97 10.07
C ILE A 155 2.89 -11.16 11.52
N GLN A 156 4.15 -11.53 11.76
CA GLN A 156 4.70 -11.60 13.12
C GLN A 156 4.86 -10.21 13.75
N LEU A 157 5.24 -9.20 12.97
CA LEU A 157 5.30 -7.81 13.45
C LEU A 157 3.90 -7.25 13.77
N GLN A 158 2.88 -7.61 12.99
CA GLN A 158 1.50 -7.20 13.23
C GLN A 158 0.86 -7.79 14.50
N LEU A 159 1.46 -8.83 15.10
CA LEU A 159 1.01 -9.35 16.39
C LEU A 159 1.36 -8.41 17.55
N ASP A 160 2.37 -7.59 17.41
CA ASP A 160 2.75 -6.62 18.43
C ASP A 160 2.04 -5.28 18.18
N TYR A 161 0.93 -5.06 18.87
CA TYR A 161 0.20 -3.81 18.82
C TYR A 161 1.00 -2.59 19.28
N SER A 162 2.03 -2.78 20.13
CA SER A 162 2.93 -1.70 20.51
C SER A 162 3.69 -1.14 19.29
N PHE A 163 4.03 -2.01 18.33
CA PHE A 163 4.68 -1.59 17.09
C PHE A 163 3.72 -0.77 16.19
N GLU A 164 2.47 -1.24 16.03
CA GLU A 164 1.44 -0.50 15.28
C GLU A 164 1.16 0.86 15.91
N VAL A 165 1.04 0.91 17.24
CA VAL A 165 0.82 2.15 18.01
C VAL A 165 1.97 3.14 17.84
N GLN A 166 3.22 2.69 17.94
CA GLN A 166 4.39 3.55 17.71
C GLN A 166 4.40 4.12 16.29
N ASN A 167 4.08 3.29 15.29
CA ASN A 167 4.00 3.71 13.91
C ASN A 167 2.88 4.73 13.69
N THR A 168 1.69 4.47 14.26
CA THR A 168 0.54 5.39 14.16
C THR A 168 0.85 6.73 14.80
N LYS A 169 1.45 6.76 16.00
CA LYS A 169 1.89 8.00 16.65
C LYS A 169 2.90 8.78 15.80
N LYS A 170 3.88 8.10 15.22
CA LYS A 170 4.85 8.74 14.31
C LYS A 170 4.17 9.31 13.06
N MET A 171 3.25 8.57 12.45
CA MET A 171 2.47 9.08 11.31
C MET A 171 1.61 10.27 11.71
N TYR A 172 0.92 10.20 12.85
CA TYR A 172 0.15 11.31 13.39
C TYR A 172 1.01 12.56 13.55
N ASP A 173 2.17 12.48 14.21
CA ASP A 173 3.07 13.62 14.38
C ASP A 173 3.56 14.23 13.08
N LYS A 174 3.73 13.42 12.04
CA LYS A 174 4.19 13.87 10.72
C LYS A 174 3.08 14.57 9.93
N PHE A 175 1.82 14.20 10.14
CA PHE A 175 0.69 14.66 9.31
C PHE A 175 -0.35 15.49 10.07
N LYS A 176 -0.24 15.71 11.37
CA LYS A 176 -1.23 16.44 12.19
C LYS A 176 -1.52 17.88 11.75
N ASN A 177 -0.63 18.49 10.97
CA ASN A 177 -0.79 19.85 10.42
C ASN A 177 -1.34 19.84 8.98
N GLU A 178 -1.51 18.67 8.36
CA GLU A 178 -2.00 18.54 7.00
C GLU A 178 -3.52 18.35 7.01
N SER A 179 -4.25 19.32 6.45
CA SER A 179 -5.73 19.30 6.46
C SER A 179 -6.34 18.19 5.62
N CYS A 180 -5.62 17.67 4.63
CA CYS A 180 -6.13 16.66 3.68
C CYS A 180 -6.00 15.21 4.17
N VAL A 181 -5.36 14.98 5.34
CA VAL A 181 -5.16 13.63 5.87
C VAL A 181 -5.43 13.56 7.36
N ILE A 182 -6.08 12.50 7.77
CA ILE A 182 -6.40 12.19 9.16
C ILE A 182 -5.70 10.88 9.53
N ILE A 183 -4.81 10.93 10.52
CA ILE A 183 -4.26 9.76 11.17
C ILE A 183 -4.95 9.63 12.53
N PRO A 184 -5.55 8.49 12.88
CA PRO A 184 -6.21 8.35 14.18
C PRO A 184 -5.27 8.61 15.36
N GLU A 185 -5.73 9.41 16.30
CA GLU A 185 -5.04 9.62 17.56
C GLU A 185 -5.18 8.40 18.45
N ILE A 186 -4.08 7.91 19.03
CA ILE A 186 -4.07 6.78 19.94
C ILE A 186 -4.33 7.24 21.37
N TYR A 187 -5.41 6.76 21.99
CA TYR A 187 -5.78 7.08 23.37
C TYR A 187 -5.20 6.09 24.37
N ASP A 188 -5.32 4.79 24.10
CA ASP A 188 -4.75 3.73 24.94
C ASP A 188 -4.43 2.48 24.11
N HIS A 189 -3.61 1.59 24.67
CA HIS A 189 -3.36 0.28 24.09
C HIS A 189 -2.95 -0.74 25.15
N ARG A 190 -3.28 -1.98 24.89
CA ARG A 190 -2.87 -3.15 25.69
C ARG A 190 -2.40 -4.25 24.75
N ASN A 191 -2.07 -5.40 25.31
CA ASN A 191 -1.60 -6.53 24.50
C ASN A 191 -2.58 -6.91 23.38
N ASN A 192 -3.89 -6.89 23.67
CA ASN A 192 -4.92 -7.30 22.73
C ASN A 192 -5.71 -6.14 22.14
N PHE A 193 -5.50 -4.88 22.56
CA PHE A 193 -6.33 -3.74 22.22
C PHE A 193 -5.54 -2.50 21.78
N ILE A 194 -6.12 -1.79 20.83
CA ILE A 194 -5.75 -0.39 20.50
C ILE A 194 -7.03 0.43 20.54
N ILE A 195 -7.04 1.52 21.33
CA ILE A 195 -8.13 2.49 21.41
C ILE A 195 -7.66 3.76 20.72
N MET A 196 -8.42 4.20 19.72
CA MET A 196 -8.04 5.36 18.90
C MET A 196 -9.25 6.21 18.53
N SER A 197 -9.02 7.41 18.03
CA SER A 197 -10.10 8.27 17.53
C SER A 197 -10.87 7.59 16.41
N TYR A 198 -12.21 7.71 16.47
CA TYR A 198 -13.08 7.23 15.40
C TYR A 198 -13.33 8.35 14.40
N HIS A 199 -13.26 8.03 13.13
CA HIS A 199 -13.58 8.93 12.03
C HIS A 199 -14.47 8.21 11.03
N ASP A 200 -15.58 8.83 10.67
CA ASP A 200 -16.47 8.31 9.63
C ASP A 200 -15.88 8.54 8.25
N GLY A 201 -16.07 7.58 7.36
CA GLY A 201 -15.63 7.69 5.99
C GLY A 201 -16.11 6.54 5.11
N ILE A 202 -16.12 6.79 3.81
CA ILE A 202 -16.54 5.85 2.77
C ILE A 202 -15.32 5.28 2.01
N PRO A 203 -15.43 4.08 1.42
CA PRO A 203 -14.42 3.56 0.51
C PRO A 203 -14.19 4.49 -0.70
N PHE A 204 -12.97 4.50 -1.23
CA PHE A 204 -12.61 5.30 -2.41
C PHE A 204 -13.55 5.10 -3.60
N GLU A 205 -13.98 3.86 -3.84
CA GLU A 205 -14.86 3.50 -4.95
C GLU A 205 -16.22 4.21 -4.88
N GLN A 206 -16.66 4.58 -3.69
CA GLN A 206 -17.91 5.29 -3.41
C GLN A 206 -17.76 6.81 -3.38
N SER A 207 -16.52 7.33 -3.40
CA SER A 207 -16.27 8.76 -3.38
C SER A 207 -16.79 9.45 -4.64
N PRO A 208 -17.55 10.55 -4.51
CA PRO A 208 -18.03 11.31 -5.65
C PRO A 208 -16.92 12.13 -6.33
N ASN A 209 -15.82 12.43 -5.65
CA ASN A 209 -14.69 13.18 -6.20
C ASN A 209 -13.38 12.36 -6.15
N LYS A 210 -13.27 11.38 -7.03
CA LYS A 210 -12.10 10.50 -7.10
C LYS A 210 -10.82 11.24 -7.48
N ILE A 211 -10.91 12.33 -8.24
CA ILE A 211 -9.74 13.12 -8.66
C ILE A 211 -9.10 13.77 -7.43
N LYS A 212 -9.87 14.53 -6.66
CA LYS A 212 -9.38 15.19 -5.44
C LYS A 212 -8.76 14.19 -4.45
N VAL A 213 -9.47 13.09 -4.21
CA VAL A 213 -9.00 12.04 -3.31
C VAL A 213 -7.70 11.40 -3.81
N SER A 214 -7.59 11.12 -5.10
CA SER A 214 -6.37 10.55 -5.69
C SER A 214 -5.18 11.50 -5.58
N LEU A 215 -5.41 12.82 -5.75
CA LEU A 215 -4.38 13.83 -5.54
C LEU A 215 -3.92 13.89 -4.08
N TYR A 216 -4.83 13.78 -3.13
CA TYR A 216 -4.50 13.73 -1.71
C TYR A 216 -3.70 12.47 -1.33
N VAL A 217 -4.09 11.28 -1.84
CA VAL A 217 -3.30 10.04 -1.65
C VAL A 217 -1.91 10.19 -2.23
N THR A 218 -1.80 10.81 -3.41
CA THR A 218 -0.51 11.09 -4.04
C THR A 218 0.33 12.04 -3.20
N PHE A 219 -0.28 13.14 -2.71
CA PHE A 219 0.38 14.11 -1.83
C PHE A 219 0.91 13.44 -0.56
N VAL A 220 0.06 12.67 0.14
CA VAL A 220 0.45 11.96 1.36
C VAL A 220 1.60 10.99 1.09
N THR A 221 1.55 10.26 0.00
CA THR A 221 2.60 9.30 -0.38
C THR A 221 3.92 10.00 -0.67
N LEU A 222 3.91 11.07 -1.46
CA LEU A 222 5.11 11.81 -1.80
C LEU A 222 5.69 12.54 -0.59
N THR A 223 4.84 13.14 0.26
CA THR A 223 5.27 13.75 1.52
C THR A 223 5.92 12.72 2.43
N SER A 224 5.34 11.53 2.54
CA SER A 224 5.90 10.41 3.30
C SER A 224 7.29 10.02 2.80
N ILE A 225 7.48 9.92 1.49
CA ILE A 225 8.73 9.46 0.86
C ILE A 225 9.80 10.57 0.88
N LEU A 226 9.43 11.79 0.47
CA LEU A 226 10.37 12.84 0.06
C LEU A 226 10.63 13.88 1.15
N VAL A 227 9.75 13.99 2.15
CA VAL A 227 9.85 14.98 3.24
C VAL A 227 9.98 14.30 4.59
N ASN A 228 9.05 13.42 4.91
CA ASN A 228 8.96 12.82 6.24
C ASN A 228 9.90 11.64 6.45
N ASP A 229 10.37 11.01 5.38
CA ASP A 229 11.07 9.71 5.41
C ASP A 229 10.37 8.69 6.33
N TYR A 230 9.04 8.65 6.23
CA TYR A 230 8.24 7.71 6.99
C TYR A 230 7.08 7.19 6.14
N LEU A 231 7.24 5.98 5.61
CA LEU A 231 6.39 5.43 4.57
C LEU A 231 5.41 4.40 5.13
N HIS A 232 4.17 4.47 4.66
CA HIS A 232 3.21 3.38 4.79
C HIS A 232 3.39 2.41 3.62
N SER A 233 3.98 1.22 3.87
CA SER A 233 4.33 0.28 2.79
C SER A 233 3.18 -0.58 2.29
N ASP A 234 1.99 -0.46 2.85
CA ASP A 234 0.81 -1.25 2.52
C ASP A 234 -0.44 -0.36 2.36
N LEU A 235 -0.31 0.82 1.76
CA LEU A 235 -1.38 1.80 1.60
C LEU A 235 -2.32 1.40 0.44
N HIS A 236 -2.94 0.23 0.53
CA HIS A 236 -3.99 -0.19 -0.39
C HIS A 236 -5.36 0.38 0.02
N ASN A 237 -6.34 0.37 -0.89
CA ASN A 237 -7.67 0.96 -0.67
C ASN A 237 -8.42 0.43 0.58
N GLY A 238 -8.05 -0.72 1.12
CA GLY A 238 -8.62 -1.26 2.36
C GLY A 238 -8.06 -0.65 3.64
N ASN A 239 -6.95 0.12 3.57
CA ASN A 239 -6.29 0.71 4.74
C ASN A 239 -6.53 2.21 4.89
N TRP A 240 -7.42 2.78 4.07
CA TRP A 240 -7.85 4.17 4.18
C TRP A 240 -9.29 4.36 3.68
N LYS A 241 -9.92 5.43 4.14
CA LYS A 241 -11.26 5.86 3.74
C LYS A 241 -11.27 7.35 3.44
N VAL A 242 -12.39 7.84 2.92
CA VAL A 242 -12.60 9.23 2.53
C VAL A 242 -13.71 9.82 3.36
N THR A 243 -13.50 10.99 3.97
CA THR A 243 -14.54 11.75 4.67
C THR A 243 -15.47 12.46 3.69
N ASP A 244 -16.57 13.03 4.18
CA ASP A 244 -17.48 13.86 3.37
C ASP A 244 -16.78 15.11 2.79
N ASP A 245 -15.75 15.63 3.47
CA ASP A 245 -14.91 16.75 3.01
C ASP A 245 -13.78 16.29 2.08
N PHE A 246 -13.78 15.03 1.67
CA PHE A 246 -12.77 14.38 0.83
C PHE A 246 -11.40 14.16 1.48
N ASN A 247 -11.23 14.40 2.80
CA ASN A 247 -9.99 14.11 3.49
C ASN A 247 -9.78 12.59 3.59
N ILE A 248 -8.50 12.17 3.63
CA ILE A 248 -8.15 10.75 3.67
C ILE A 248 -7.90 10.33 5.12
N ILE A 249 -8.64 9.36 5.60
CA ILE A 249 -8.39 8.72 6.89
C ILE A 249 -7.49 7.51 6.65
N ILE A 250 -6.28 7.50 7.21
CA ILE A 250 -5.35 6.35 7.11
C ILE A 250 -5.34 5.63 8.46
N TYR A 251 -5.79 4.39 8.47
CA TYR A 251 -5.75 3.49 9.62
C TYR A 251 -4.96 2.23 9.29
N ASP A 252 -4.47 1.52 10.28
CA ASP A 252 -3.56 0.38 10.12
C ASP A 252 -2.14 0.77 9.67
N CYS A 253 -1.44 1.51 10.54
CA CYS A 253 -0.02 1.84 10.33
C CYS A 253 0.94 0.71 10.73
N GLY A 254 0.46 -0.54 10.83
CA GLY A 254 1.27 -1.69 11.19
C GLY A 254 2.44 -1.99 10.26
N MET A 255 2.44 -1.39 9.07
CA MET A 255 3.49 -1.56 8.06
C MET A 255 4.08 -0.22 7.61
N ALA A 256 4.50 0.62 8.57
CA ALA A 256 5.21 1.85 8.31
C ALA A 256 6.70 1.72 8.67
N TYR A 257 7.58 2.42 7.96
CA TYR A 257 9.03 2.38 8.17
C TYR A 257 9.71 3.65 7.65
N SER A 258 10.98 3.87 8.07
CA SER A 258 11.88 4.89 7.54
C SER A 258 13.02 4.24 6.76
N THR A 259 13.46 4.90 5.69
CA THR A 259 14.68 4.51 4.97
C THR A 259 15.93 5.07 5.63
N ASN A 260 15.78 6.09 6.50
CA ASN A 260 16.85 6.90 7.09
C ASN A 260 17.77 7.57 6.03
N ASN A 261 17.26 7.78 4.81
CA ASN A 261 18.03 8.36 3.72
C ASN A 261 17.12 9.07 2.68
N LEU A 262 16.76 10.32 2.98
CA LEU A 262 15.94 11.15 2.07
C LEU A 262 16.58 11.34 0.70
N ASN A 263 17.90 11.48 0.63
CA ASN A 263 18.58 11.63 -0.66
C ASN A 263 18.42 10.38 -1.54
N PHE A 264 18.53 9.21 -0.94
CA PHE A 264 18.24 7.95 -1.63
C PHE A 264 16.79 7.91 -2.13
N ASN A 265 15.83 8.30 -1.29
CA ASN A 265 14.42 8.35 -1.66
C ASN A 265 14.19 9.28 -2.87
N LYS A 266 14.77 10.49 -2.84
CA LYS A 266 14.69 11.46 -3.95
C LYS A 266 15.25 10.87 -5.25
N GLN A 267 16.41 10.23 -5.20
CA GLN A 267 17.04 9.60 -6.36
C GLN A 267 16.18 8.47 -6.94
N VAL A 268 15.62 7.60 -6.09
CA VAL A 268 14.71 6.51 -6.51
C VAL A 268 13.46 7.09 -7.16
N MET A 269 12.82 8.08 -6.53
CA MET A 269 11.62 8.71 -7.07
C MET A 269 11.88 9.41 -8.40
N SER A 270 13.00 10.12 -8.53
CA SER A 270 13.45 10.71 -9.79
C SER A 270 13.55 9.68 -10.92
N CYS A 271 14.14 8.52 -10.66
CA CYS A 271 14.23 7.45 -11.64
C CYS A 271 12.85 6.86 -12.00
N LEU A 272 11.92 6.80 -11.05
CA LEU A 272 10.56 6.34 -11.30
C LEU A 272 9.79 7.34 -12.17
N PHE A 273 9.91 8.64 -11.91
CA PHE A 273 9.25 9.69 -12.68
C PHE A 273 9.78 9.77 -14.12
N THR A 274 11.09 9.64 -14.29
CA THR A 274 11.72 9.69 -15.63
C THR A 274 11.69 8.35 -16.36
N GLY A 275 11.15 7.28 -15.75
CA GLY A 275 11.16 5.93 -16.33
C GLY A 275 12.56 5.33 -16.49
N ASN A 276 13.57 5.90 -15.83
CA ASN A 276 14.95 5.45 -15.94
C ASN A 276 15.22 4.25 -15.03
N PHE A 277 14.63 3.11 -15.37
CA PHE A 277 14.77 1.86 -14.61
C PHE A 277 16.19 1.32 -14.58
N GLU A 278 17.02 1.63 -15.59
CA GLU A 278 18.43 1.24 -15.59
C GLU A 278 19.19 1.94 -14.45
N LYS A 279 19.06 3.27 -14.34
CA LYS A 279 19.64 4.08 -13.27
C LYS A 279 19.12 3.65 -11.89
N LEU A 280 17.80 3.39 -11.79
CA LEU A 280 17.16 2.90 -10.58
C LEU A 280 17.84 1.62 -10.04
N LEU A 281 18.11 0.66 -10.91
CA LEU A 281 18.75 -0.58 -10.52
C LEU A 281 20.23 -0.40 -10.14
N TYR A 282 20.94 0.57 -10.72
CA TYR A 282 22.28 0.94 -10.29
C TYR A 282 22.29 1.65 -8.92
N ILE A 283 21.34 2.53 -8.67
CA ILE A 283 21.19 3.18 -7.35
C ILE A 283 20.91 2.15 -6.26
N SER A 284 20.05 1.17 -6.54
CA SER A 284 19.72 0.09 -5.61
C SER A 284 20.89 -0.88 -5.37
N ASN A 285 21.76 -1.04 -6.34
CA ASN A 285 22.99 -1.85 -6.22
C ASN A 285 24.00 -1.44 -7.31
N PRO A 286 25.03 -0.64 -6.94
CA PRO A 286 26.05 -0.16 -7.89
C PRO A 286 26.83 -1.27 -8.61
N ASN A 287 26.90 -2.47 -8.03
CA ASN A 287 27.62 -3.62 -8.61
C ASN A 287 26.79 -4.42 -9.63
N ASN A 288 25.63 -3.91 -10.02
CA ASN A 288 24.77 -4.61 -10.97
C ASN A 288 25.42 -4.73 -12.35
N CYS A 289 25.30 -5.93 -12.92
CA CYS A 289 25.75 -6.21 -14.28
C CYS A 289 24.73 -5.68 -15.30
N LYS A 290 25.18 -4.86 -16.24
CA LYS A 290 24.34 -4.28 -17.32
C LYS A 290 23.53 -5.34 -18.07
N LYS A 291 24.12 -6.50 -18.38
CA LYS A 291 23.42 -7.61 -19.06
C LYS A 291 22.22 -8.13 -18.27
N LYS A 292 22.33 -8.22 -16.92
CA LYS A 292 21.21 -8.63 -16.07
C LYS A 292 20.12 -7.54 -15.99
N ILE A 293 20.54 -6.28 -15.94
CA ILE A 293 19.59 -5.13 -15.95
C ILE A 293 18.77 -5.14 -17.23
N LEU A 294 19.40 -5.22 -18.40
CA LEU A 294 18.71 -5.26 -19.69
C LEU A 294 17.78 -6.47 -19.77
N LYS A 295 18.20 -7.65 -19.30
CA LYS A 295 17.34 -8.82 -19.22
C LYS A 295 16.11 -8.59 -18.34
N CYS A 296 16.27 -7.92 -17.20
CA CYS A 296 15.14 -7.55 -16.33
C CYS A 296 14.14 -6.68 -17.08
N ILE A 297 14.59 -5.58 -17.66
CA ILE A 297 13.76 -4.61 -18.38
C ILE A 297 13.03 -5.29 -19.55
N GLU A 298 13.72 -6.09 -20.36
CA GLU A 298 13.11 -6.84 -21.47
C GLU A 298 12.04 -7.82 -20.99
N THR A 299 12.33 -8.57 -19.91
CA THR A 299 11.36 -9.52 -19.33
C THR A 299 10.12 -8.82 -18.85
N VAL A 300 10.29 -7.69 -18.16
CA VAL A 300 9.17 -6.87 -17.66
C VAL A 300 8.35 -6.29 -18.82
N ARG A 301 9.00 -5.74 -19.86
CA ARG A 301 8.32 -5.23 -21.06
C ARG A 301 7.48 -6.29 -21.75
N LYS A 302 8.01 -7.50 -21.93
CA LYS A 302 7.25 -8.63 -22.51
C LYS A 302 6.03 -8.98 -21.66
N ASN A 303 6.20 -9.06 -20.34
CA ASN A 303 5.15 -9.41 -19.40
C ASN A 303 4.14 -8.29 -19.16
N SER A 304 4.50 -7.02 -19.38
CA SER A 304 3.64 -5.86 -19.14
C SER A 304 2.52 -5.73 -20.18
N LYS A 305 2.71 -6.23 -21.40
CA LYS A 305 1.68 -6.21 -22.46
C LYS A 305 0.39 -6.94 -22.05
N SER A 306 0.47 -7.93 -21.15
CA SER A 306 -0.68 -8.66 -20.62
C SER A 306 -1.27 -8.06 -19.33
N LYS A 307 -0.63 -7.04 -18.73
CA LYS A 307 -1.02 -6.47 -17.43
C LYS A 307 -1.66 -5.10 -17.64
N LYS A 308 -2.96 -5.01 -17.39
CA LYS A 308 -3.75 -3.78 -17.53
C LYS A 308 -3.53 -2.77 -16.39
N ASN A 309 -2.98 -3.19 -15.24
CA ASN A 309 -2.93 -2.44 -14.00
C ASN A 309 -1.50 -1.94 -13.72
N ALA A 310 -1.35 -0.66 -13.33
CA ALA A 310 -0.06 -0.02 -13.05
C ALA A 310 0.66 -0.68 -11.86
N THR A 311 -0.06 -0.96 -10.78
CA THR A 311 0.46 -1.68 -9.61
C THR A 311 1.03 -3.04 -10.01
N ALA A 312 0.30 -3.81 -10.83
CA ALA A 312 0.76 -5.12 -11.29
C ALA A 312 2.01 -5.03 -12.19
N ARG A 313 2.13 -3.97 -13.01
CA ARG A 313 3.34 -3.72 -13.81
C ARG A 313 4.54 -3.40 -12.93
N MET A 314 4.36 -2.49 -11.97
CA MET A 314 5.44 -2.08 -11.06
C MET A 314 5.89 -3.24 -10.16
N LEU A 315 4.96 -3.98 -9.57
CA LEU A 315 5.27 -5.17 -8.77
C LEU A 315 5.96 -6.26 -9.58
N SER A 316 5.63 -6.41 -10.87
CA SER A 316 6.35 -7.32 -11.76
C SER A 316 7.80 -6.92 -11.95
N PHE A 317 8.07 -5.62 -12.07
CA PHE A 317 9.42 -5.09 -12.15
C PHE A 317 10.18 -5.38 -10.84
N VAL A 318 9.62 -5.05 -9.70
CA VAL A 318 10.23 -5.30 -8.39
C VAL A 318 10.54 -6.79 -8.20
N ASN A 319 9.60 -7.66 -8.50
CA ASN A 319 9.78 -9.11 -8.36
C ASN A 319 10.86 -9.67 -9.28
N GLU A 320 10.94 -9.22 -10.55
CA GLU A 320 11.98 -9.67 -11.47
C GLU A 320 13.37 -9.14 -11.06
N ALA A 321 13.43 -7.89 -10.57
CA ALA A 321 14.65 -7.30 -10.05
C ALA A 321 15.18 -8.06 -8.81
N ILE A 322 14.30 -8.45 -7.89
CA ILE A 322 14.65 -9.28 -6.73
C ILE A 322 15.14 -10.67 -7.18
N LYS A 323 14.41 -11.31 -8.09
CA LYS A 323 14.73 -12.65 -8.62
C LYS A 323 16.11 -12.69 -9.27
N LEU A 324 16.48 -11.66 -10.01
CA LEU A 324 17.78 -11.51 -10.65
C LEU A 324 18.87 -10.98 -9.69
N LYS A 325 18.51 -10.72 -8.43
CA LYS A 325 19.37 -10.11 -7.40
C LYS A 325 19.92 -8.73 -7.79
N LEU A 326 19.13 -7.96 -8.52
CA LEU A 326 19.43 -6.58 -8.89
C LEU A 326 19.09 -5.60 -7.77
N VAL A 327 18.05 -5.91 -6.99
CA VAL A 327 17.67 -5.21 -5.76
C VAL A 327 17.75 -6.20 -4.62
N THR A 328 18.64 -5.97 -3.68
CA THR A 328 18.90 -6.86 -2.53
C THR A 328 18.70 -6.16 -1.20
N ASP A 329 18.79 -4.84 -1.19
CA ASP A 329 18.59 -4.00 -0.03
C ASP A 329 17.10 -3.90 0.31
N ILE A 330 16.78 -4.07 1.59
CA ILE A 330 15.40 -4.09 2.09
C ILE A 330 14.72 -2.73 1.94
N ASN A 331 15.45 -1.63 2.09
CA ASN A 331 14.89 -0.28 1.98
C ASN A 331 14.43 0.00 0.54
N SER A 332 15.26 -0.36 -0.45
CA SER A 332 14.89 -0.28 -1.86
C SER A 332 13.65 -1.13 -2.17
N ILE A 333 13.59 -2.36 -1.66
CA ILE A 333 12.44 -3.25 -1.88
C ILE A 333 11.18 -2.64 -1.28
N ASN A 334 11.24 -2.16 -0.06
CA ASN A 334 10.11 -1.57 0.63
C ASN A 334 9.64 -0.29 -0.05
N LEU A 335 10.56 0.61 -0.43
CA LEU A 335 10.24 1.86 -1.12
C LEU A 335 9.55 1.60 -2.46
N LEU A 336 10.11 0.72 -3.29
CA LEU A 336 9.53 0.36 -4.58
C LEU A 336 8.17 -0.34 -4.42
N THR A 337 8.00 -1.10 -3.34
CA THR A 337 6.72 -1.74 -3.03
C THR A 337 5.68 -0.72 -2.56
N ALA A 338 6.05 0.21 -1.68
CA ALA A 338 5.17 1.28 -1.22
C ALA A 338 4.66 2.11 -2.41
N TYR A 339 5.56 2.51 -3.31
CA TYR A 339 5.19 3.20 -4.54
C TYR A 339 4.25 2.36 -5.43
N ALA A 340 4.52 1.06 -5.57
CA ALA A 340 3.68 0.19 -6.37
C ALA A 340 2.24 0.09 -5.81
N MET A 341 2.05 0.09 -4.49
CA MET A 341 0.72 -0.01 -3.88
C MET A 341 -0.18 1.18 -4.20
N VAL A 342 0.39 2.38 -4.29
CA VAL A 342 -0.37 3.60 -4.62
C VAL A 342 -0.44 3.88 -6.12
N SER A 343 0.35 3.20 -6.94
CA SER A 343 0.47 3.50 -8.38
C SER A 343 -0.84 3.30 -9.15
N GLU A 344 -1.76 2.46 -8.69
CA GLU A 344 -3.09 2.31 -9.29
C GLU A 344 -3.98 3.51 -8.98
N THR A 345 -4.02 3.96 -7.73
CA THR A 345 -4.78 5.16 -7.34
C THR A 345 -4.24 6.39 -8.05
N VAL A 346 -2.92 6.51 -8.14
CA VAL A 346 -2.26 7.58 -8.90
C VAL A 346 -2.58 7.49 -10.39
N SER A 347 -2.57 6.30 -11.00
CA SER A 347 -2.92 6.14 -12.41
C SER A 347 -4.41 6.32 -12.69
N VAL A 348 -5.28 6.03 -11.73
CA VAL A 348 -6.72 6.34 -11.83
C VAL A 348 -6.91 7.85 -11.84
N SER A 349 -6.19 8.60 -11.00
CA SER A 349 -6.26 10.07 -11.06
C SER A 349 -5.75 10.62 -12.38
N ALA A 350 -4.67 10.07 -12.93
CA ALA A 350 -4.16 10.45 -14.24
C ALA A 350 -5.18 10.13 -15.35
N ASN A 351 -5.79 8.94 -15.34
CA ASN A 351 -6.80 8.56 -16.35
C ASN A 351 -8.07 9.42 -16.24
N ILE A 352 -8.58 9.65 -15.03
CA ILE A 352 -9.77 10.48 -14.82
C ILE A 352 -9.47 11.95 -15.19
N PHE A 353 -8.30 12.45 -14.83
CA PHE A 353 -7.87 13.78 -15.21
C PHE A 353 -7.71 13.89 -16.74
N THR A 354 -7.21 12.84 -17.39
CA THR A 354 -7.10 12.76 -18.86
C THR A 354 -8.47 12.70 -19.53
N GLU A 355 -9.41 11.90 -19.02
CA GLU A 355 -10.80 11.88 -19.54
C GLU A 355 -11.52 13.22 -19.34
N TYR A 356 -11.23 13.93 -18.25
CA TYR A 356 -11.87 15.21 -17.93
C TYR A 356 -11.21 16.40 -18.63
N VAL A 357 -9.89 16.35 -18.84
CA VAL A 357 -9.09 17.46 -19.38
C VAL A 357 -8.69 17.23 -20.84
N TYR A 358 -8.61 15.95 -21.29
CA TYR A 358 -8.12 15.61 -22.63
C TYR A 358 -8.76 14.34 -23.18
N HIS A 359 -9.48 14.44 -24.26
CA HIS A 359 -10.13 13.29 -24.89
C HIS A 359 -9.18 12.29 -25.58
N GLU A 360 -7.91 12.59 -25.81
CA GLU A 360 -7.02 11.76 -26.66
C GLU A 360 -5.53 11.76 -26.37
N SER A 361 -5.00 12.07 -25.16
CA SER A 361 -3.55 12.11 -25.05
C SER A 361 -2.91 11.46 -23.82
N ASP A 362 -1.65 11.18 -24.01
CA ASP A 362 -0.69 10.43 -23.23
C ASP A 362 -0.82 10.58 -21.71
N ASN A 363 -1.29 9.53 -21.04
CA ASN A 363 -1.45 9.41 -19.59
C ASN A 363 -0.19 9.80 -18.79
N ASN A 364 0.99 9.76 -19.41
CA ASN A 364 2.25 10.07 -18.77
C ASN A 364 2.44 11.58 -18.52
N ALA A 365 1.97 12.43 -19.41
CA ALA A 365 2.12 13.89 -19.27
C ALA A 365 1.29 14.41 -18.10
N VAL A 366 0.02 14.01 -17.99
CA VAL A 366 -0.88 14.44 -16.93
C VAL A 366 -0.42 13.92 -15.55
N MET A 367 0.05 12.68 -15.50
CA MET A 367 0.62 12.12 -14.27
C MET A 367 1.85 12.94 -13.85
N LEU A 368 2.72 13.30 -14.79
CA LEU A 368 3.89 14.13 -14.55
C LEU A 368 3.51 15.51 -13.98
N TYR A 369 2.45 16.13 -14.50
CA TYR A 369 1.99 17.45 -14.03
C TYR A 369 1.38 17.43 -12.65
N SER A 370 0.56 16.43 -12.35
CA SER A 370 0.02 16.27 -11.00
C SER A 370 1.15 16.09 -9.99
N PHE A 371 2.17 15.30 -10.33
CA PHE A 371 3.38 15.16 -9.52
C PHE A 371 4.17 16.45 -9.40
N TYR A 372 4.31 17.19 -10.48
CA TYR A 372 5.03 18.46 -10.52
C TYR A 372 4.40 19.51 -9.60
N GLY A 373 3.09 19.68 -9.66
CA GLY A 373 2.36 20.55 -8.76
C GLY A 373 2.48 20.14 -7.28
N ILE A 374 2.45 18.84 -7.01
CA ILE A 374 2.66 18.31 -5.66
C ILE A 374 4.10 18.59 -5.20
N LEU A 375 5.10 18.41 -6.05
CA LEU A 375 6.51 18.68 -5.73
C LEU A 375 6.76 20.17 -5.45
N LEU A 376 6.10 21.08 -6.18
CA LEU A 376 6.10 22.51 -5.90
C LEU A 376 5.53 22.82 -4.52
N LYS A 377 4.33 22.31 -4.22
CA LYS A 377 3.68 22.51 -2.92
C LYS A 377 4.53 21.97 -1.75
N LEU A 378 5.25 20.88 -1.96
CA LEU A 378 6.16 20.32 -0.97
C LEU A 378 7.51 21.05 -0.88
N GLY A 379 7.76 22.05 -1.72
CA GLY A 379 9.03 22.82 -1.73
C GLY A 379 10.25 22.01 -2.19
N ILE A 380 10.03 20.83 -2.77
CA ILE A 380 11.11 19.92 -3.24
C ILE A 380 11.28 19.94 -4.76
N PHE A 381 10.53 20.80 -5.45
CA PHE A 381 10.56 20.90 -6.91
C PHE A 381 11.97 21.13 -7.44
N ASN A 382 12.68 22.11 -6.86
CA ASN A 382 14.03 22.47 -7.32
C ASN A 382 15.03 21.30 -7.19
N ASP A 383 14.83 20.40 -6.23
CA ASP A 383 15.66 19.21 -6.05
C ASP A 383 15.49 18.17 -7.17
N LEU A 384 14.35 18.21 -7.85
CA LEU A 384 14.00 17.25 -8.92
C LEU A 384 13.87 17.88 -10.29
N LYS A 385 13.96 19.21 -10.40
CA LYS A 385 13.78 19.98 -11.63
C LYS A 385 14.64 19.47 -12.80
N ASP A 386 15.92 19.24 -12.55
CA ASP A 386 16.85 18.80 -13.59
C ASP A 386 16.50 17.40 -14.11
N TYR A 387 16.06 16.50 -13.22
CA TYR A 387 15.64 15.15 -13.62
C TYR A 387 14.35 15.15 -14.44
N ILE A 388 13.41 16.06 -14.13
CA ILE A 388 12.16 16.22 -14.88
C ILE A 388 12.46 16.81 -16.25
N LYS A 389 13.35 17.79 -16.29
CA LYS A 389 13.82 18.41 -17.54
C LYS A 389 14.51 17.39 -18.45
N ASP A 390 15.44 16.60 -17.92
CA ASP A 390 16.12 15.54 -18.66
C ASP A 390 15.13 14.54 -19.29
N TRP A 391 14.00 14.25 -18.60
CA TRP A 391 12.96 13.40 -19.15
C TRP A 391 12.20 14.08 -20.29
N LEU A 392 11.84 15.36 -20.14
CA LEU A 392 11.18 16.13 -21.19
C LEU A 392 12.07 16.22 -22.45
N ASP A 393 13.37 16.40 -22.25
CA ASP A 393 14.35 16.52 -23.32
C ASP A 393 14.73 15.16 -23.94
N SER A 394 14.39 14.04 -23.28
CA SER A 394 14.77 12.69 -23.73
C SER A 394 14.05 12.21 -24.99
N ASP A 395 12.86 12.77 -25.29
CA ASP A 395 12.07 12.49 -26.49
C ASP A 395 11.39 13.78 -26.98
N PRO A 396 11.66 14.25 -28.20
CA PRO A 396 11.00 15.43 -28.78
C PRO A 396 9.47 15.35 -28.78
N ASN A 397 8.91 14.14 -28.83
CA ASN A 397 7.47 13.95 -28.73
C ASN A 397 6.94 14.31 -27.34
N ASN A 398 7.67 14.00 -26.28
CA ASN A 398 7.29 14.35 -24.91
C ASN A 398 7.16 15.87 -24.75
N SER A 399 8.15 16.61 -25.24
CA SER A 399 8.17 18.07 -25.20
C SER A 399 7.04 18.69 -26.02
N LYS A 400 6.76 18.15 -27.21
CA LYS A 400 5.71 18.67 -28.12
C LYS A 400 4.30 18.42 -27.56
N VAL A 401 4.00 17.19 -27.19
CA VAL A 401 2.71 16.80 -26.58
C VAL A 401 2.43 17.66 -25.34
N TYR A 402 3.46 17.94 -24.60
CA TYR A 402 3.45 18.77 -23.43
C TYR A 402 3.11 20.23 -23.71
N THR A 403 3.86 20.85 -24.64
CA THR A 403 3.64 22.25 -25.00
C THR A 403 2.26 22.46 -25.63
N ASP A 404 1.83 21.54 -26.48
CA ASP A 404 0.52 21.59 -27.12
C ASP A 404 -0.61 21.47 -26.09
N TRP A 405 -0.47 20.59 -25.11
CA TRP A 405 -1.43 20.42 -24.01
C TRP A 405 -1.50 21.68 -23.11
N LEU A 406 -0.34 22.24 -22.73
CA LEU A 406 -0.27 23.46 -21.93
C LEU A 406 -0.97 24.64 -22.61
N MET A 407 -0.70 24.83 -23.89
CA MET A 407 -1.31 25.91 -24.68
C MET A 407 -2.82 25.74 -24.81
N ASP A 408 -3.29 24.50 -25.06
CA ASP A 408 -4.72 24.20 -25.22
C ASP A 408 -5.52 24.43 -23.94
N LYS A 409 -4.99 24.03 -22.77
CA LYS A 409 -5.75 24.03 -21.53
C LYS A 409 -5.58 25.29 -20.68
N PHE A 410 -4.40 25.87 -20.67
CA PHE A 410 -4.06 26.97 -19.76
C PHE A 410 -3.58 28.22 -20.48
N GLY A 411 -3.38 28.18 -21.80
CA GLY A 411 -2.79 29.28 -22.54
C GLY A 411 -1.35 29.60 -22.13
N HIS A 412 -0.68 28.71 -21.44
CA HIS A 412 0.68 28.88 -20.91
C HIS A 412 1.64 27.86 -21.48
N THR A 413 2.86 28.32 -21.79
CA THR A 413 4.00 27.45 -22.09
C THR A 413 4.89 27.19 -20.89
N ASP A 414 4.56 27.79 -19.74
CA ASP A 414 5.36 27.74 -18.52
C ASP A 414 4.83 26.69 -17.54
N ALA A 415 5.64 25.70 -17.28
CA ALA A 415 5.36 24.60 -16.38
C ALA A 415 5.08 25.02 -14.93
N GLU A 416 5.75 26.07 -14.43
CA GLU A 416 5.55 26.57 -13.07
C GLU A 416 4.14 27.15 -12.86
N SER A 417 3.65 27.87 -13.86
CA SER A 417 2.31 28.47 -13.85
C SER A 417 1.21 27.39 -13.83
N VAL A 418 1.38 26.32 -14.62
CA VAL A 418 0.44 25.19 -14.63
C VAL A 418 0.45 24.44 -13.32
N CYS A 419 1.63 24.21 -12.76
CA CYS A 419 1.76 23.54 -11.48
C CYS A 419 1.18 24.35 -10.33
N SER A 420 1.30 25.69 -10.36
CA SER A 420 0.62 26.57 -9.42
C SER A 420 -0.89 26.41 -9.51
N SER A 421 -1.44 26.41 -10.74
CA SER A 421 -2.87 26.21 -10.97
C SER A 421 -3.37 24.83 -10.49
N ILE A 422 -2.57 23.76 -10.63
CA ILE A 422 -2.90 22.44 -10.09
C ILE A 422 -2.83 22.46 -8.55
N CYS A 423 -1.87 23.15 -7.95
CA CYS A 423 -1.78 23.31 -6.51
C CYS A 423 -3.00 24.03 -5.91
N ASP A 424 -3.52 25.04 -6.61
CA ASP A 424 -4.74 25.76 -6.20
C ASP A 424 -5.99 24.87 -6.20
N LEU A 425 -5.99 23.80 -7.00
CA LEU A 425 -7.04 22.78 -6.98
C LEU A 425 -6.91 21.79 -5.80
N LEU A 426 -5.77 21.78 -5.11
CA LEU A 426 -5.50 20.93 -3.94
C LEU A 426 -5.87 21.60 -2.61
N VAL A 427 -6.11 22.90 -2.62
CA VAL A 427 -6.58 23.69 -1.48
C VAL A 427 -8.10 23.76 -1.51
#